data_2fb06e7bfc314725adcff60e18740133
#
_entry.id   2fb06e7bfc314725adcff60e18740133
#
_cell.length_a   1.000
_cell.length_b   1.000
_cell.length_c   1.000
_cell.angle_alpha   90.00
_cell.angle_beta   90.00
_cell.angle_gamma   90.00
#
_symmetry.space_group_name_H-M   'P 1'
#
loop_
_entity.id
_entity.type
_entity.pdbx_description
1 polymer ?
#
loop_
_entity_poly.entity_id
_entity_poly.type
_entity_poly.pdbx_seq_one_letter_code
_entity_poly.pdbx_strand_id
1 'polypeptide(L)'
;DGPGGAIYRRLPLLWHIGDARWTHLNGVFLEADDDDWSRHQAVWNANCVFCHNTGVAPGLKPTGDGGEKRFDSHVSDVGIACESCHGPARAHVELYASPVARYRAALARDAGGRRGAAQAIVDPLRVGQAESAALCGQCHAQRLPASEEKLWTFLDTGPTFRPGGVLAGHVTLLARDTPVPPPGAPDTFRQRFWGDGTARLTAYEYVGLTQSPCFRGGAFSCTSCHTMHAGDVAGQLAPDRLGDRACTQCHAAIARDVAAHTHHRPESSGSRCVECHMPEIVYGVLEIHRSHRVESPDVARDVEAGRPNACTACHADRDAAWAADRMRDLWGAHYRRAGARPDGAPLDAPEALVSLHAGDPVQRAVTVAALGRAEAGMPAGARGFALANALVGLGDAYGAVRLLARRSALRLDAALGLGLAGDLAAYDVQAGRDVRDPALQALLQRFGAAARARLPPPPAGTFVGRDYQLELDRIRPLLGLQRGHVISVGE
;
A
#
# COMPACT_ATOMS: atom_id res chain seq x y z
N ASP A 1 13.18 -24.80 -24.80
CA ASP A 1 12.23 -24.87 -25.92
C ASP A 1 12.14 -26.30 -26.44
N GLY A 2 11.32 -27.10 -25.80
CA GLY A 2 11.01 -28.46 -26.24
C GLY A 2 9.51 -28.58 -26.57
N PRO A 3 9.07 -29.57 -27.32
CA PRO A 3 7.67 -29.72 -27.77
C PRO A 3 6.65 -29.90 -26.63
N GLY A 4 7.06 -29.80 -25.36
CA GLY A 4 6.20 -29.97 -24.18
C GLY A 4 5.88 -28.68 -23.37
N GLY A 5 6.26 -27.50 -23.86
CA GLY A 5 6.10 -26.26 -23.11
C GLY A 5 7.09 -26.06 -21.98
N ALA A 6 7.09 -24.90 -21.32
CA ALA A 6 8.01 -24.52 -20.25
C ALA A 6 7.28 -24.03 -19.02
N ILE A 7 7.98 -24.04 -17.88
CA ILE A 7 7.55 -23.39 -16.63
C ILE A 7 8.59 -22.33 -16.32
N TYR A 8 8.15 -21.09 -16.26
CA TYR A 8 8.99 -19.99 -15.79
C TYR A 8 8.63 -19.68 -14.35
N ARG A 9 9.65 -19.64 -13.50
CA ARG A 9 9.47 -19.34 -12.08
C ARG A 9 10.09 -18.00 -11.73
N ARG A 10 9.43 -17.25 -10.85
CA ARG A 10 10.02 -16.05 -10.25
C ARG A 10 11.27 -16.44 -9.47
N LEU A 11 12.34 -15.67 -9.65
CA LEU A 11 13.54 -15.83 -8.82
C LEU A 11 13.24 -15.42 -7.38
N PRO A 12 13.87 -16.08 -6.38
CA PRO A 12 13.69 -15.71 -4.99
C PRO A 12 14.42 -14.41 -4.60
N LEU A 13 15.24 -13.86 -5.49
CA LEU A 13 15.99 -12.63 -5.30
C LEU A 13 15.41 -11.51 -6.17
N LEU A 14 15.31 -10.32 -5.59
CA LEU A 14 14.99 -9.09 -6.32
C LEU A 14 16.04 -8.01 -6.04
N TRP A 15 16.25 -7.13 -7.01
CA TRP A 15 17.09 -5.96 -6.86
C TRP A 15 16.24 -4.78 -6.37
N HIS A 16 16.49 -4.32 -5.15
CA HIS A 16 15.82 -3.14 -4.62
C HIS A 16 16.54 -1.89 -5.12
N ILE A 17 15.90 -1.14 -6.04
CA ILE A 17 16.49 0.00 -6.73
C ILE A 17 16.84 1.12 -5.74
N GLY A 18 15.93 1.45 -4.82
CA GLY A 18 16.13 2.53 -3.86
C GLY A 18 17.30 2.33 -2.90
N ASP A 19 17.54 1.09 -2.46
CA ASP A 19 18.65 0.74 -1.56
C ASP A 19 19.87 0.22 -2.32
N ALA A 20 19.81 0.10 -3.66
CA ALA A 20 20.86 -0.43 -4.54
C ALA A 20 21.44 -1.78 -4.07
N ARG A 21 20.58 -2.71 -3.70
CA ARG A 21 20.98 -4.02 -3.16
C ARG A 21 20.06 -5.16 -3.58
N TRP A 22 20.60 -6.37 -3.55
CA TRP A 22 19.82 -7.60 -3.63
C TRP A 22 19.11 -7.88 -2.31
N THR A 23 17.87 -8.33 -2.41
CA THR A 23 17.05 -8.73 -1.28
C THR A 23 16.33 -10.04 -1.60
N HIS A 24 16.33 -10.98 -0.66
CA HIS A 24 15.54 -12.19 -0.81
C HIS A 24 14.07 -11.91 -0.51
N LEU A 25 13.15 -12.59 -1.19
CA LEU A 25 11.70 -12.37 -1.07
C LEU A 25 11.17 -12.60 0.36
N ASN A 26 11.77 -13.53 1.14
CA ASN A 26 11.42 -13.68 2.55
C ASN A 26 11.62 -12.39 3.36
N GLY A 27 12.63 -11.58 3.02
CA GLY A 27 12.86 -10.28 3.65
C GLY A 27 11.96 -9.16 3.12
N VAL A 28 11.15 -9.43 2.10
CA VAL A 28 10.26 -8.45 1.44
C VAL A 28 8.81 -8.70 1.84
N PHE A 29 8.39 -9.96 1.90
CA PHE A 29 7.06 -10.33 2.35
C PHE A 29 6.99 -10.28 3.88
N LEU A 30 5.78 -10.13 4.40
CA LEU A 30 5.55 -10.10 5.84
C LEU A 30 5.54 -11.53 6.40
N GLU A 31 6.70 -12.16 6.31
CA GLU A 31 7.00 -13.45 6.93
C GLU A 31 8.11 -13.27 7.96
N ALA A 32 8.03 -14.04 9.04
CA ALA A 32 9.10 -14.09 10.03
C ALA A 32 10.37 -14.70 9.41
N ASP A 33 11.52 -14.44 10.01
CA ASP A 33 12.77 -15.06 9.60
C ASP A 33 12.60 -16.59 9.56
N ASP A 34 12.82 -17.18 8.39
CA ASP A 34 12.63 -18.60 8.09
C ASP A 34 13.73 -19.05 7.12
N ASP A 35 14.13 -20.31 7.22
CA ASP A 35 15.16 -20.92 6.39
C ASP A 35 14.61 -21.50 5.06
N ASP A 36 13.29 -21.46 4.83
CA ASP A 36 12.70 -21.92 3.57
C ASP A 36 12.83 -20.86 2.46
N TRP A 37 13.97 -20.89 1.78
CA TRP A 37 14.30 -20.00 0.67
C TRP A 37 13.51 -20.31 -0.61
N SER A 38 12.74 -21.39 -0.66
CA SER A 38 11.95 -21.78 -1.84
C SER A 38 10.48 -21.31 -1.81
N ARG A 39 10.04 -20.75 -0.68
CA ARG A 39 8.62 -20.49 -0.38
C ARG A 39 7.90 -19.58 -1.38
N HIS A 40 8.61 -18.64 -2.01
CA HIS A 40 8.03 -17.62 -2.90
C HIS A 40 8.27 -17.88 -4.39
N GLN A 41 8.37 -19.14 -4.81
CA GLN A 41 8.55 -19.50 -6.22
C GLN A 41 7.22 -19.50 -7.00
N ALA A 42 6.66 -18.31 -7.25
CA ALA A 42 5.48 -18.19 -8.10
C ALA A 42 5.79 -18.60 -9.55
N VAL A 43 4.85 -19.31 -10.18
CA VAL A 43 4.91 -19.66 -11.61
C VAL A 43 4.49 -18.44 -12.42
N TRP A 44 5.44 -17.81 -13.13
CA TRP A 44 5.20 -16.61 -13.91
C TRP A 44 4.08 -16.80 -14.95
N ASN A 45 4.07 -17.96 -15.64
CA ASN A 45 3.08 -18.28 -16.67
C ASN A 45 1.63 -18.25 -16.18
N ALA A 46 1.38 -18.56 -14.91
CA ALA A 46 0.04 -18.67 -14.34
C ALA A 46 -0.31 -17.51 -13.40
N ASN A 47 0.64 -16.61 -13.12
CA ASN A 47 0.46 -15.55 -12.12
C ASN A 47 0.95 -14.20 -12.63
N CYS A 48 2.26 -13.94 -12.63
CA CYS A 48 2.84 -12.61 -12.90
C CYS A 48 2.54 -12.09 -14.32
N VAL A 49 2.44 -13.01 -15.30
CA VAL A 49 2.25 -12.68 -16.71
C VAL A 49 1.07 -11.75 -16.99
N PHE A 50 0.00 -11.86 -16.19
CA PHE A 50 -1.26 -11.14 -16.44
C PHE A 50 -1.23 -9.64 -16.13
N CYS A 51 -0.32 -9.19 -15.26
CA CYS A 51 -0.21 -7.80 -14.87
C CYS A 51 1.08 -7.14 -15.35
N HIS A 52 2.07 -7.94 -15.76
CA HIS A 52 3.39 -7.45 -16.12
C HIS A 52 3.71 -7.56 -17.61
N ASN A 53 2.72 -7.92 -18.45
CA ASN A 53 2.89 -8.07 -19.90
C ASN A 53 1.64 -7.63 -20.65
N THR A 54 1.77 -7.44 -21.96
CA THR A 54 0.68 -7.05 -22.86
C THR A 54 0.34 -8.20 -23.81
N GLY A 55 -0.94 -8.39 -24.12
CA GLY A 55 -1.42 -9.39 -25.09
C GLY A 55 -1.08 -10.83 -24.67
N VAL A 56 -1.42 -11.18 -23.45
CA VAL A 56 -1.01 -12.42 -22.78
C VAL A 56 -1.85 -13.60 -23.21
N ALA A 57 -1.20 -14.71 -23.58
CA ALA A 57 -1.77 -16.04 -23.71
C ALA A 57 -0.85 -17.04 -22.98
N PRO A 58 -1.24 -17.54 -21.79
CA PRO A 58 -0.41 -18.48 -21.03
C PRO A 58 -0.16 -19.80 -21.72
N GLY A 59 -1.14 -20.32 -22.48
CA GLY A 59 -1.00 -21.51 -23.30
C GLY A 59 -0.84 -22.78 -22.46
N LEU A 60 -1.68 -22.99 -21.43
CA LEU A 60 -1.64 -24.17 -20.59
C LEU A 60 -1.77 -25.45 -21.45
N LYS A 61 -0.80 -26.34 -21.33
CA LYS A 61 -0.81 -27.63 -22.02
C LYS A 61 -1.52 -28.68 -21.18
N PRO A 62 -2.30 -29.59 -21.81
CA PRO A 62 -2.80 -30.76 -21.12
C PRO A 62 -1.66 -31.58 -20.53
N THR A 63 -1.75 -31.91 -19.25
CA THR A 63 -0.83 -32.82 -18.60
C THR A 63 -1.52 -34.16 -18.46
N GLY A 64 -0.82 -35.26 -18.78
CA GLY A 64 -1.29 -36.59 -18.39
C GLY A 64 -1.43 -36.72 -16.87
N ASP A 65 -2.06 -37.79 -16.41
CA ASP A 65 -2.39 -38.01 -15.00
C ASP A 65 -1.25 -37.65 -14.03
N GLY A 66 -1.44 -36.55 -13.28
CA GLY A 66 -0.56 -36.11 -12.20
C GLY A 66 0.73 -35.39 -12.61
N GLY A 67 0.91 -35.01 -13.88
CA GLY A 67 2.09 -34.26 -14.33
C GLY A 67 2.08 -32.78 -13.93
N GLU A 68 3.29 -32.18 -13.81
CA GLU A 68 3.44 -30.74 -13.57
C GLU A 68 2.86 -29.93 -14.75
N LYS A 69 2.05 -28.88 -14.43
CA LYS A 69 1.46 -28.00 -15.45
C LYS A 69 2.57 -27.36 -16.29
N ARG A 70 2.44 -27.40 -17.62
CA ARG A 70 3.36 -26.78 -18.58
C ARG A 70 2.62 -25.75 -19.44
N PHE A 71 3.35 -24.78 -19.95
CA PHE A 71 2.79 -23.64 -20.65
C PHE A 71 3.57 -23.37 -21.94
N ASP A 72 2.84 -23.02 -23.00
CA ASP A 72 3.38 -22.47 -24.24
C ASP A 72 2.97 -21.00 -24.35
N SER A 73 3.59 -20.20 -23.45
CA SER A 73 3.15 -18.84 -23.23
C SER A 73 3.61 -17.88 -24.32
N HIS A 74 2.70 -17.01 -24.74
CA HIS A 74 2.96 -15.91 -25.66
C HIS A 74 2.56 -14.58 -25.03
N VAL A 75 3.33 -13.55 -25.29
CA VAL A 75 3.02 -12.16 -24.96
C VAL A 75 3.31 -11.28 -26.16
N SER A 76 2.50 -10.24 -26.40
CA SER A 76 2.77 -9.28 -27.46
C SER A 76 3.94 -8.38 -27.10
N ASP A 77 4.04 -7.95 -25.84
CA ASP A 77 5.12 -7.17 -25.28
C ASP A 77 5.47 -7.62 -23.86
N VAL A 78 6.76 -7.58 -23.54
CA VAL A 78 7.26 -7.76 -22.18
C VAL A 78 7.16 -6.42 -21.45
N GLY A 79 6.12 -6.27 -20.65
CA GLY A 79 5.77 -5.02 -19.97
C GLY A 79 4.41 -4.49 -20.41
N ILE A 80 4.05 -3.32 -19.85
CA ILE A 80 2.77 -2.66 -20.12
C ILE A 80 2.92 -1.72 -21.32
N ALA A 81 2.41 -2.16 -22.46
CA ALA A 81 2.39 -1.38 -23.70
C ALA A 81 1.01 -0.72 -23.93
N CYS A 82 0.90 0.06 -25.00
CA CYS A 82 -0.30 0.85 -25.32
C CYS A 82 -1.60 0.02 -25.33
N GLU A 83 -1.56 -1.19 -25.88
CA GLU A 83 -2.72 -2.05 -26.04
C GLU A 83 -3.28 -2.60 -24.71
N SER A 84 -2.48 -2.58 -23.63
CA SER A 84 -2.99 -2.94 -22.29
C SER A 84 -4.11 -2.01 -21.81
N CYS A 85 -4.07 -0.73 -22.21
CA CYS A 85 -5.06 0.28 -21.83
C CYS A 85 -6.01 0.63 -22.99
N HIS A 86 -5.48 0.65 -24.22
CA HIS A 86 -6.22 1.11 -25.39
C HIS A 86 -6.88 -0.01 -26.21
N GLY A 87 -6.59 -1.27 -25.89
CA GLY A 87 -7.06 -2.44 -26.65
C GLY A 87 -6.28 -2.65 -27.94
N PRO A 88 -6.64 -3.68 -28.74
CA PRO A 88 -5.93 -4.02 -29.97
C PRO A 88 -5.90 -2.85 -30.97
N ALA A 89 -4.71 -2.44 -31.38
CA ALA A 89 -4.51 -1.19 -32.14
C ALA A 89 -4.39 -1.37 -33.65
N ARG A 90 -4.43 -2.59 -34.20
CA ARG A 90 -4.28 -2.85 -35.65
C ARG A 90 -5.20 -1.97 -36.49
N ALA A 91 -6.52 -1.99 -36.21
CA ALA A 91 -7.49 -1.20 -36.98
C ALA A 91 -7.25 0.31 -36.84
N HIS A 92 -6.78 0.76 -35.68
CA HIS A 92 -6.38 2.16 -35.45
C HIS A 92 -5.17 2.55 -36.32
N VAL A 93 -4.14 1.73 -36.35
CA VAL A 93 -2.94 1.97 -37.15
C VAL A 93 -3.27 2.00 -38.66
N GLU A 94 -4.05 1.03 -39.12
CA GLU A 94 -4.50 0.97 -40.51
C GLU A 94 -5.31 2.21 -40.92
N LEU A 95 -6.27 2.63 -40.06
CA LEU A 95 -7.08 3.83 -40.29
C LEU A 95 -6.21 5.09 -40.41
N TYR A 96 -5.23 5.24 -39.54
CA TYR A 96 -4.39 6.43 -39.47
C TYR A 96 -3.10 6.34 -40.30
N ALA A 97 -2.88 5.27 -41.07
CA ALA A 97 -1.82 5.19 -42.07
C ALA A 97 -1.98 6.28 -43.14
N SER A 98 -3.22 6.62 -43.50
CA SER A 98 -3.55 7.67 -44.46
C SER A 98 -3.42 9.08 -43.87
N PRO A 99 -2.63 10.02 -44.48
CA PRO A 99 -2.60 11.42 -44.05
C PRO A 99 -3.99 12.11 -44.06
N VAL A 100 -4.83 11.78 -45.03
CA VAL A 100 -6.20 12.32 -45.17
C VAL A 100 -7.06 11.85 -44.00
N ALA A 101 -6.94 10.57 -43.61
CA ALA A 101 -7.68 10.02 -42.47
C ALA A 101 -7.25 10.71 -41.15
N ARG A 102 -5.94 10.92 -40.94
CA ARG A 102 -5.42 11.69 -39.79
C ARG A 102 -5.98 13.11 -39.72
N TYR A 103 -5.97 13.82 -40.87
CA TYR A 103 -6.51 15.18 -40.95
C TYR A 103 -8.02 15.21 -40.60
N ARG A 104 -8.79 14.30 -41.20
CA ARG A 104 -10.24 14.18 -40.92
C ARG A 104 -10.51 13.87 -39.45
N ALA A 105 -9.74 12.94 -38.86
CA ALA A 105 -9.88 12.59 -37.46
C ALA A 105 -9.54 13.76 -36.51
N ALA A 106 -8.51 14.55 -36.86
CA ALA A 106 -8.14 15.73 -36.09
C ALA A 106 -9.23 16.83 -36.08
N LEU A 107 -10.04 16.88 -37.15
CA LEU A 107 -11.17 17.80 -37.26
C LEU A 107 -12.48 17.23 -36.69
N ALA A 108 -12.59 15.91 -36.57
CA ALA A 108 -13.78 15.25 -36.05
C ALA A 108 -14.03 15.63 -34.60
N ARG A 109 -15.31 15.67 -34.24
CA ARG A 109 -15.76 15.84 -32.85
C ARG A 109 -16.51 14.61 -32.40
N ASP A 110 -16.32 14.23 -31.12
CA ASP A 110 -17.15 13.19 -30.50
C ASP A 110 -18.55 13.75 -30.15
N ALA A 111 -19.43 12.88 -29.64
CA ALA A 111 -20.78 13.26 -29.20
C ALA A 111 -20.79 14.35 -28.12
N GLY A 112 -19.69 14.52 -27.38
CA GLY A 112 -19.48 15.60 -26.40
C GLY A 112 -18.83 16.84 -27.00
N GLY A 113 -18.65 16.92 -28.34
CA GLY A 113 -18.07 18.06 -29.04
C GLY A 113 -16.54 18.20 -28.91
N ARG A 114 -15.84 17.23 -28.33
CA ARG A 114 -14.37 17.21 -28.18
C ARG A 114 -13.72 16.84 -29.49
N ARG A 115 -12.64 17.57 -29.85
CA ARG A 115 -11.85 17.30 -31.07
C ARG A 115 -10.98 16.03 -30.93
N GLY A 116 -10.65 15.44 -32.06
CA GLY A 116 -9.73 14.32 -32.12
C GLY A 116 -10.36 13.03 -31.58
N ALA A 117 -11.56 12.67 -32.08
CA ALA A 117 -12.21 11.44 -31.67
C ALA A 117 -11.27 10.24 -31.89
N ALA A 118 -10.99 9.48 -30.85
CA ALA A 118 -10.27 8.21 -30.97
C ALA A 118 -11.15 7.23 -31.75
N GLN A 119 -10.64 6.73 -32.88
CA GLN A 119 -11.35 5.77 -33.71
C GLN A 119 -10.64 4.43 -33.67
N ALA A 120 -11.42 3.36 -33.55
CA ALA A 120 -10.92 1.99 -33.49
C ALA A 120 -9.90 1.74 -32.36
N ILE A 121 -10.00 2.49 -31.26
CA ILE A 121 -9.18 2.34 -30.05
C ILE A 121 -9.93 2.92 -28.85
N VAL A 122 -9.69 2.38 -27.66
CA VAL A 122 -10.31 2.88 -26.42
C VAL A 122 -9.56 4.13 -25.95
N ASP A 123 -10.31 5.17 -25.62
CA ASP A 123 -9.79 6.35 -24.94
C ASP A 123 -10.33 6.36 -23.49
N PRO A 124 -9.49 6.15 -22.46
CA PRO A 124 -9.90 6.10 -21.05
C PRO A 124 -10.63 7.35 -20.56
N LEU A 125 -10.42 8.50 -21.21
CA LEU A 125 -11.08 9.76 -20.86
C LEU A 125 -12.44 9.96 -21.55
N ARG A 126 -12.83 9.03 -22.45
CA ARG A 126 -14.03 9.13 -23.28
C ARG A 126 -15.03 8.00 -23.06
N VAL A 127 -14.64 6.95 -22.35
CA VAL A 127 -15.53 5.89 -21.89
C VAL A 127 -16.18 6.24 -20.56
N GLY A 128 -17.15 5.45 -20.11
CA GLY A 128 -17.80 5.66 -18.83
C GLY A 128 -16.83 5.52 -17.65
N GLN A 129 -17.25 5.97 -16.48
CA GLN A 129 -16.44 5.93 -15.26
C GLN A 129 -16.01 4.49 -14.90
N ALA A 130 -16.93 3.54 -14.97
CA ALA A 130 -16.64 2.16 -14.63
C ALA A 130 -15.68 1.52 -15.62
N GLU A 131 -15.84 1.77 -16.92
CA GLU A 131 -14.98 1.29 -17.98
C GLU A 131 -13.59 1.92 -17.89
N SER A 132 -13.51 3.24 -17.61
CA SER A 132 -12.25 3.94 -17.40
C SER A 132 -11.48 3.36 -16.21
N ALA A 133 -12.14 3.13 -15.09
CA ALA A 133 -11.51 2.55 -13.90
C ALA A 133 -11.11 1.08 -14.10
N ALA A 134 -11.90 0.31 -14.86
CA ALA A 134 -11.64 -1.10 -15.14
C ALA A 134 -10.32 -1.33 -15.90
N LEU A 135 -9.89 -0.35 -16.70
CA LEU A 135 -8.58 -0.40 -17.39
C LEU A 135 -7.41 -0.52 -16.41
N CYS A 136 -7.48 0.17 -15.28
CA CYS A 136 -6.49 0.05 -14.22
C CYS A 136 -6.75 -1.19 -13.35
N GLY A 137 -8.02 -1.44 -13.03
CA GLY A 137 -8.46 -2.54 -12.19
C GLY A 137 -8.14 -3.94 -12.72
N GLN A 138 -7.91 -4.09 -14.03
CA GLN A 138 -7.46 -5.37 -14.60
C GLN A 138 -6.11 -5.83 -14.02
N CYS A 139 -5.28 -4.91 -13.51
CA CYS A 139 -4.00 -5.18 -12.84
C CYS A 139 -4.01 -4.71 -11.39
N HIS A 140 -4.57 -3.55 -11.09
CA HIS A 140 -4.60 -2.93 -9.75
C HIS A 140 -5.79 -3.43 -8.90
N ALA A 141 -6.22 -4.69 -9.10
CA ALA A 141 -7.15 -5.41 -8.23
C ALA A 141 -6.74 -6.87 -8.13
N GLN A 142 -6.62 -7.37 -6.92
CA GLN A 142 -6.53 -8.81 -6.68
C GLN A 142 -7.88 -9.44 -7.04
N ARG A 143 -7.83 -10.51 -7.81
CA ARG A 143 -9.01 -11.09 -8.43
C ARG A 143 -8.85 -12.58 -8.69
N LEU A 144 -9.97 -13.25 -8.82
CA LEU A 144 -10.08 -14.61 -9.36
C LEU A 144 -10.89 -14.56 -10.66
N PRO A 145 -10.71 -15.50 -11.60
CA PRO A 145 -11.67 -15.68 -12.69
C PRO A 145 -13.09 -15.89 -12.16
N ALA A 146 -14.08 -15.33 -12.85
CA ALA A 146 -15.47 -15.32 -12.36
C ALA A 146 -16.14 -16.72 -12.34
N SER A 147 -15.59 -17.69 -13.08
CA SER A 147 -16.04 -19.07 -13.11
C SER A 147 -14.90 -20.02 -13.45
N GLU A 148 -15.12 -21.32 -13.28
CA GLU A 148 -14.16 -22.35 -13.67
C GLU A 148 -13.88 -22.32 -15.19
N GLU A 149 -14.91 -22.14 -16.03
CA GLU A 149 -14.75 -21.96 -17.46
C GLU A 149 -13.79 -20.80 -17.78
N LYS A 150 -13.97 -19.67 -17.10
CA LYS A 150 -13.09 -18.51 -17.27
C LYS A 150 -11.70 -18.74 -16.73
N LEU A 151 -11.53 -19.58 -15.71
CA LEU A 151 -10.21 -20.00 -15.24
C LEU A 151 -9.45 -20.77 -16.32
N TRP A 152 -10.10 -21.73 -16.97
CA TRP A 152 -9.45 -22.48 -18.04
C TRP A 152 -9.15 -21.60 -19.27
N THR A 153 -10.09 -20.73 -19.66
CA THR A 153 -9.84 -19.74 -20.71
C THR A 153 -8.66 -18.81 -20.34
N PHE A 154 -8.62 -18.37 -19.08
CA PHE A 154 -7.57 -17.50 -18.56
C PHE A 154 -6.18 -18.15 -18.61
N LEU A 155 -6.10 -19.45 -18.27
CA LEU A 155 -4.84 -20.21 -18.29
C LEU A 155 -4.42 -20.64 -19.71
N ASP A 156 -5.33 -20.71 -20.65
CA ASP A 156 -5.04 -21.05 -22.03
C ASP A 156 -4.78 -19.80 -22.89
N THR A 157 -5.81 -19.01 -23.12
CA THR A 157 -5.78 -17.89 -24.08
C THR A 157 -5.64 -16.51 -23.43
N GLY A 158 -5.62 -16.44 -22.10
CA GLY A 158 -5.47 -15.21 -21.33
C GLY A 158 -6.77 -14.56 -20.89
N PRO A 159 -6.70 -13.31 -20.37
CA PRO A 159 -7.84 -12.61 -19.81
C PRO A 159 -8.98 -12.43 -20.82
N THR A 160 -10.21 -12.68 -20.39
CA THR A 160 -11.42 -12.44 -21.21
C THR A 160 -11.87 -10.98 -21.19
N PHE A 161 -11.42 -10.20 -20.20
CA PHE A 161 -11.65 -8.74 -20.16
C PHE A 161 -10.97 -8.06 -21.36
N ARG A 162 -11.63 -7.03 -21.88
CA ARG A 162 -11.06 -6.18 -22.94
C ARG A 162 -11.21 -4.71 -22.55
N PRO A 163 -10.23 -3.85 -22.84
CA PRO A 163 -10.32 -2.41 -22.64
C PRO A 163 -11.61 -1.83 -23.24
N GLY A 164 -12.26 -0.95 -22.49
CA GLY A 164 -13.57 -0.38 -22.85
C GLY A 164 -14.77 -1.14 -22.27
N GLY A 165 -14.55 -2.31 -21.65
CA GLY A 165 -15.56 -3.04 -20.89
C GLY A 165 -15.44 -2.80 -19.38
N VAL A 166 -16.27 -3.53 -18.61
CA VAL A 166 -16.24 -3.58 -17.15
C VAL A 166 -15.69 -4.91 -16.67
N LEU A 167 -15.08 -4.95 -15.48
CA LEU A 167 -14.51 -6.18 -14.92
C LEU A 167 -15.57 -7.19 -14.49
N ALA A 168 -16.78 -6.72 -14.17
CA ALA A 168 -17.89 -7.58 -13.76
C ALA A 168 -18.19 -8.66 -14.80
N GLY A 169 -18.39 -9.90 -14.35
CA GLY A 169 -18.62 -11.06 -15.21
C GLY A 169 -17.36 -11.67 -15.84
N HIS A 170 -16.20 -10.99 -15.81
CA HIS A 170 -14.91 -11.55 -16.23
C HIS A 170 -14.12 -12.07 -15.04
N VAL A 171 -14.15 -11.33 -13.92
CA VAL A 171 -13.43 -11.64 -12.69
C VAL A 171 -14.30 -11.42 -11.46
N THR A 172 -13.98 -12.13 -10.40
CA THR A 172 -14.43 -11.86 -9.03
C THR A 172 -13.34 -11.09 -8.31
N LEU A 173 -13.62 -9.84 -7.91
CA LEU A 173 -12.71 -9.03 -7.11
C LEU A 173 -12.61 -9.62 -5.71
N LEU A 174 -11.39 -9.70 -5.19
CA LEU A 174 -11.19 -10.16 -3.83
C LEU A 174 -11.59 -9.08 -2.83
N ALA A 175 -12.46 -9.45 -1.92
CA ALA A 175 -12.88 -8.68 -0.77
C ALA A 175 -12.60 -9.46 0.51
N ARG A 176 -12.72 -8.80 1.66
CA ARG A 176 -12.45 -9.40 2.98
C ARG A 176 -13.19 -10.73 3.20
N ASP A 177 -14.43 -10.81 2.76
CA ASP A 177 -15.32 -11.96 2.99
C ASP A 177 -15.55 -12.78 1.70
N THR A 178 -14.65 -12.67 0.69
CA THR A 178 -14.69 -13.53 -0.49
C THR A 178 -14.46 -14.98 -0.08
N PRO A 179 -15.39 -15.91 -0.43
CA PRO A 179 -15.25 -17.32 -0.08
C PRO A 179 -14.00 -17.95 -0.69
N VAL A 180 -13.29 -18.75 0.08
CA VAL A 180 -12.13 -19.55 -0.38
C VAL A 180 -12.58 -20.99 -0.55
N PRO A 181 -12.49 -21.61 -1.76
CA PRO A 181 -12.70 -23.03 -1.95
C PRO A 181 -11.49 -23.84 -1.42
N PRO A 182 -11.70 -25.03 -0.84
CA PRO A 182 -12.98 -25.64 -0.48
C PRO A 182 -13.62 -24.97 0.75
N PRO A 183 -14.91 -25.19 0.99
CA PRO A 183 -15.57 -24.70 2.21
C PRO A 183 -14.80 -25.12 3.46
N GLY A 184 -14.56 -24.15 4.39
CA GLY A 184 -13.76 -24.38 5.59
C GLY A 184 -12.25 -24.14 5.43
N ALA A 185 -11.78 -23.73 4.25
CA ALA A 185 -10.43 -23.25 4.09
C ALA A 185 -10.19 -22.00 4.99
N PRO A 186 -8.93 -21.77 5.45
CA PRO A 186 -8.62 -20.59 6.25
C PRO A 186 -9.07 -19.31 5.56
N ASP A 187 -9.47 -18.32 6.34
CA ASP A 187 -9.87 -16.97 5.88
C ASP A 187 -8.69 -16.20 5.25
N THR A 188 -8.07 -16.78 4.22
CA THR A 188 -6.84 -16.29 3.60
C THR A 188 -6.97 -14.86 3.12
N PHE A 189 -8.15 -14.49 2.61
CA PHE A 189 -8.34 -13.14 2.10
C PHE A 189 -8.62 -12.12 3.19
N ARG A 190 -9.19 -12.53 4.34
CA ARG A 190 -9.44 -11.64 5.48
C ARG A 190 -8.19 -10.92 5.96
N GLN A 191 -7.06 -11.62 5.95
CA GLN A 191 -5.78 -11.06 6.38
C GLN A 191 -5.24 -9.97 5.47
N ARG A 192 -5.81 -9.80 4.26
CA ARG A 192 -5.44 -8.75 3.30
C ARG A 192 -6.24 -7.46 3.46
N PHE A 193 -7.16 -7.44 4.42
CA PHE A 193 -8.04 -6.30 4.68
C PHE A 193 -8.07 -5.96 6.16
N TRP A 194 -8.28 -4.69 6.45
CA TRP A 194 -8.65 -4.22 7.78
C TRP A 194 -10.06 -4.71 8.12
N GLY A 195 -10.47 -4.60 9.39
CA GLY A 195 -11.76 -5.12 9.86
C GLY A 195 -12.98 -4.54 9.16
N ASP A 196 -12.88 -3.34 8.61
CA ASP A 196 -13.93 -2.65 7.85
C ASP A 196 -13.90 -2.93 6.33
N GLY A 197 -13.05 -3.84 5.88
CA GLY A 197 -12.90 -4.19 4.46
C GLY A 197 -12.02 -3.24 3.66
N THR A 198 -11.35 -2.26 4.28
CA THR A 198 -10.30 -1.46 3.63
C THR A 198 -9.09 -2.34 3.37
N ALA A 199 -8.52 -2.25 2.16
CA ALA A 199 -7.31 -2.99 1.81
C ALA A 199 -6.12 -2.55 2.68
N ARG A 200 -5.29 -3.51 3.10
CA ARG A 200 -4.06 -3.26 3.87
C ARG A 200 -2.79 -3.75 3.17
N LEU A 201 -2.95 -4.32 1.99
CA LEU A 201 -1.88 -4.73 1.08
C LEU A 201 -2.05 -4.08 -0.29
N THR A 202 -0.98 -3.94 -1.06
CA THR A 202 -0.99 -3.41 -2.43
C THR A 202 -1.77 -4.29 -3.42
N ALA A 203 -1.97 -3.78 -4.62
CA ALA A 203 -2.77 -4.37 -5.70
C ALA A 203 -4.27 -4.47 -5.35
N TYR A 204 -4.78 -3.54 -4.53
CA TYR A 204 -6.21 -3.39 -4.22
C TYR A 204 -6.69 -1.93 -4.43
N GLU A 205 -5.93 -1.13 -5.16
CA GLU A 205 -6.21 0.30 -5.39
C GLU A 205 -7.59 0.50 -6.02
N TYR A 206 -7.94 -0.34 -7.01
CA TYR A 206 -9.25 -0.33 -7.65
C TYR A 206 -10.39 -0.63 -6.65
N VAL A 207 -10.21 -1.62 -5.79
CA VAL A 207 -11.19 -1.98 -4.76
C VAL A 207 -11.39 -0.82 -3.78
N GLY A 208 -10.29 -0.19 -3.33
CA GLY A 208 -10.34 0.99 -2.48
C GLY A 208 -11.08 2.16 -3.15
N LEU A 209 -10.74 2.45 -4.41
CA LEU A 209 -11.36 3.51 -5.19
C LEU A 209 -12.87 3.32 -5.31
N THR A 210 -13.33 2.11 -5.66
CA THR A 210 -14.77 1.82 -5.83
C THR A 210 -15.56 1.93 -4.52
N GLN A 211 -14.90 1.84 -3.37
CA GLN A 211 -15.51 2.08 -2.06
C GLN A 211 -15.60 3.58 -1.71
N SER A 212 -14.89 4.45 -2.42
CA SER A 212 -14.82 5.88 -2.12
C SER A 212 -16.12 6.61 -2.45
N PRO A 213 -16.58 7.56 -1.61
CA PRO A 213 -17.71 8.44 -1.92
C PRO A 213 -17.55 9.17 -3.26
N CYS A 214 -16.34 9.62 -3.60
CA CYS A 214 -16.06 10.29 -4.88
C CYS A 214 -16.39 9.38 -6.08
N PHE A 215 -16.03 8.10 -6.03
CA PHE A 215 -16.37 7.15 -7.10
C PHE A 215 -17.87 6.87 -7.13
N ARG A 216 -18.50 6.65 -5.99
CA ARG A 216 -19.95 6.42 -5.91
C ARG A 216 -20.79 7.62 -6.37
N GLY A 217 -20.22 8.81 -6.32
CA GLY A 217 -20.82 10.03 -6.87
C GLY A 217 -20.86 10.10 -8.39
N GLY A 218 -20.23 9.19 -9.11
CA GLY A 218 -20.39 8.98 -10.55
C GLY A 218 -19.51 9.84 -11.47
N ALA A 219 -18.56 10.61 -10.94
CA ALA A 219 -17.73 11.53 -11.75
C ALA A 219 -16.22 11.37 -11.55
N PHE A 220 -15.76 10.28 -10.94
CA PHE A 220 -14.38 10.11 -10.50
C PHE A 220 -13.82 8.75 -10.88
N SER A 221 -12.65 8.71 -11.51
CA SER A 221 -11.93 7.48 -11.86
C SER A 221 -10.44 7.64 -11.56
N CYS A 222 -9.64 6.61 -11.84
CA CYS A 222 -8.18 6.66 -11.70
C CYS A 222 -7.58 7.83 -12.50
N THR A 223 -8.11 8.09 -13.69
CA THR A 223 -7.66 9.17 -14.58
C THR A 223 -8.01 10.58 -14.08
N SER A 224 -8.78 10.71 -13.01
CA SER A 224 -9.02 12.00 -12.35
C SER A 224 -7.76 12.52 -11.62
N CYS A 225 -6.83 11.64 -11.28
CA CYS A 225 -5.57 11.97 -10.62
C CYS A 225 -4.35 11.54 -11.41
N HIS A 226 -4.43 10.37 -12.08
CA HIS A 226 -3.28 9.73 -12.73
C HIS A 226 -3.31 9.91 -14.25
N THR A 227 -2.12 9.93 -14.84
CA THR A 227 -1.93 9.82 -16.30
C THR A 227 -0.78 8.85 -16.59
N MET A 228 -0.95 8.01 -17.60
CA MET A 228 0.13 7.13 -18.09
C MET A 228 1.02 7.83 -19.16
N HIS A 229 0.65 9.05 -19.56
CA HIS A 229 1.40 9.84 -20.53
C HIS A 229 2.00 11.07 -19.82
N ALA A 230 3.32 11.05 -19.62
CA ALA A 230 4.07 12.13 -18.96
C ALA A 230 3.60 12.46 -17.53
N GLY A 231 3.14 11.45 -16.79
CA GLY A 231 2.87 11.56 -15.36
C GLY A 231 4.16 11.66 -14.53
N ASP A 232 3.99 12.05 -13.25
CA ASP A 232 5.06 12.02 -12.27
C ASP A 232 5.61 10.59 -12.11
N VAL A 233 6.93 10.44 -12.09
CA VAL A 233 7.59 9.12 -12.00
C VAL A 233 7.34 8.39 -10.68
N ALA A 234 7.02 9.11 -9.62
CA ALA A 234 6.81 8.53 -8.29
C ALA A 234 5.40 7.96 -8.08
N GLY A 235 4.41 8.32 -8.90
CA GLY A 235 3.03 7.87 -8.71
C GLY A 235 2.14 8.08 -9.92
N GLN A 236 2.69 8.46 -11.06
CA GLN A 236 1.96 8.73 -12.29
C GLN A 236 0.85 9.79 -12.14
N LEU A 237 1.00 10.70 -11.18
CA LEU A 237 0.06 11.83 -11.05
C LEU A 237 0.19 12.77 -12.25
N ALA A 238 -0.94 13.23 -12.75
CA ALA A 238 -0.95 14.25 -13.79
C ALA A 238 -0.28 15.54 -13.27
N PRO A 239 0.51 16.26 -14.10
CA PRO A 239 1.27 17.43 -13.64
C PRO A 239 0.40 18.53 -12.99
N ASP A 240 -0.84 18.67 -13.42
CA ASP A 240 -1.82 19.61 -12.86
C ASP A 240 -2.56 19.04 -11.63
N ARG A 241 -2.28 17.81 -11.21
CA ARG A 241 -2.85 17.10 -10.06
C ARG A 241 -1.86 16.82 -8.93
N LEU A 242 -0.66 17.37 -9.03
CA LEU A 242 0.36 17.18 -7.99
C LEU A 242 -0.08 17.83 -6.67
N GLY A 243 0.16 17.12 -5.55
CA GLY A 243 -0.19 17.56 -4.21
C GLY A 243 -1.71 17.69 -4.02
N ASP A 244 -2.13 18.70 -3.26
CA ASP A 244 -3.54 18.92 -2.93
C ASP A 244 -4.42 19.34 -4.11
N ARG A 245 -3.81 19.70 -5.26
CA ARG A 245 -4.57 19.99 -6.49
C ARG A 245 -5.39 18.80 -6.97
N ALA A 246 -4.95 17.57 -6.69
CA ALA A 246 -5.75 16.38 -6.94
C ALA A 246 -7.14 16.44 -6.28
N CYS A 247 -7.26 17.09 -5.14
CA CYS A 247 -8.49 17.21 -4.36
C CYS A 247 -9.21 18.54 -4.62
N THR A 248 -8.46 19.64 -4.64
CA THR A 248 -9.02 20.99 -4.72
C THR A 248 -9.64 21.35 -6.07
N GLN A 249 -9.36 20.56 -7.12
CA GLN A 249 -10.08 20.67 -8.40
C GLN A 249 -11.61 20.50 -8.24
N CYS A 250 -12.05 19.71 -7.24
CA CYS A 250 -13.46 19.51 -6.93
C CYS A 250 -13.85 20.17 -5.60
N HIS A 251 -12.96 20.21 -4.61
CA HIS A 251 -13.19 20.74 -3.27
C HIS A 251 -12.71 22.19 -3.12
N ALA A 252 -13.08 23.07 -4.08
CA ALA A 252 -12.64 24.47 -4.12
C ALA A 252 -13.07 25.28 -2.88
N ALA A 253 -14.15 24.92 -2.22
CA ALA A 253 -14.59 25.60 -1.00
C ALA A 253 -13.59 25.37 0.15
N ILE A 254 -13.07 24.16 0.32
CA ILE A 254 -12.07 23.80 1.34
C ILE A 254 -10.73 24.45 1.00
N ALA A 255 -10.37 24.52 -0.28
CA ALA A 255 -9.13 25.15 -0.74
C ALA A 255 -8.99 26.64 -0.34
N ARG A 256 -10.10 27.34 -0.08
CA ARG A 256 -10.09 28.75 0.34
C ARG A 256 -9.62 28.97 1.77
N ASP A 257 -9.82 27.98 2.64
CA ASP A 257 -9.38 28.02 4.04
C ASP A 257 -9.09 26.61 4.54
N VAL A 258 -7.93 26.09 4.14
CA VAL A 258 -7.47 24.75 4.52
C VAL A 258 -7.25 24.67 6.03
N ALA A 259 -6.75 25.74 6.66
CA ALA A 259 -6.48 25.75 8.09
C ALA A 259 -7.75 25.62 8.93
N ALA A 260 -8.86 26.26 8.54
CA ALA A 260 -10.15 26.12 9.21
C ALA A 260 -10.71 24.70 9.07
N HIS A 261 -10.44 24.01 7.94
CA HIS A 261 -10.87 22.64 7.74
C HIS A 261 -10.00 21.63 8.51
N THR A 262 -8.68 21.82 8.50
CA THR A 262 -7.73 20.83 9.04
C THR A 262 -7.37 21.07 10.50
N HIS A 263 -7.57 22.26 11.02
CA HIS A 263 -7.10 22.75 12.32
C HIS A 263 -5.57 22.61 12.50
N HIS A 264 -4.83 22.62 11.39
CA HIS A 264 -3.37 22.62 11.34
C HIS A 264 -2.83 23.85 10.63
N ARG A 265 -1.55 24.15 10.86
CA ARG A 265 -0.89 25.24 10.13
C ARG A 265 -0.83 24.92 8.64
N PRO A 266 -1.11 25.87 7.74
CA PRO A 266 -1.22 25.63 6.29
C PRO A 266 0.01 24.92 5.68
N GLU A 267 1.21 25.20 6.19
CA GLU A 267 2.46 24.66 5.65
C GLU A 267 2.85 23.29 6.23
N SER A 268 2.12 22.82 7.27
CA SER A 268 2.40 21.52 7.87
C SER A 268 1.82 20.37 7.05
N SER A 269 2.38 19.16 7.23
CA SER A 269 1.81 17.93 6.64
C SER A 269 0.36 17.70 7.09
N GLY A 270 0.00 18.10 8.30
CA GLY A 270 -1.38 18.01 8.81
C GLY A 270 -2.42 18.80 8.01
N SER A 271 -1.98 19.74 7.17
CA SER A 271 -2.88 20.48 6.24
C SER A 271 -2.97 19.87 4.85
N ARG A 272 -2.27 18.74 4.58
CA ARG A 272 -2.35 18.05 3.29
C ARG A 272 -3.53 17.10 3.25
N CYS A 273 -4.36 17.22 2.22
CA CYS A 273 -5.58 16.43 2.07
C CYS A 273 -5.36 14.93 2.22
N VAL A 274 -4.32 14.41 1.58
CA VAL A 274 -4.02 12.98 1.52
C VAL A 274 -3.60 12.39 2.87
N GLU A 275 -3.06 13.20 3.80
CA GLU A 275 -2.62 12.69 5.10
C GLU A 275 -3.80 12.21 5.97
N CYS A 276 -4.96 12.81 5.78
CA CYS A 276 -6.18 12.46 6.51
C CYS A 276 -7.11 11.57 5.69
N HIS A 277 -7.31 11.88 4.39
CA HIS A 277 -8.33 11.24 3.54
C HIS A 277 -7.82 10.03 2.75
N MET A 278 -6.49 9.87 2.64
CA MET A 278 -5.79 8.73 2.02
C MET A 278 -4.58 8.33 2.88
N PRO A 279 -4.80 7.91 4.13
CA PRO A 279 -3.69 7.61 5.04
C PRO A 279 -2.79 6.51 4.49
N GLU A 280 -1.51 6.55 4.86
CA GLU A 280 -0.52 5.52 4.52
C GLU A 280 -0.68 4.30 5.44
N ILE A 281 -1.61 3.42 5.08
CA ILE A 281 -1.98 2.22 5.85
C ILE A 281 -1.93 0.93 5.02
N VAL A 282 -1.32 0.98 3.85
CA VAL A 282 -1.23 -0.14 2.91
C VAL A 282 0.23 -0.56 2.78
N TYR A 283 0.53 -1.81 3.15
CA TYR A 283 1.85 -2.37 2.94
C TYR A 283 2.02 -2.84 1.49
N GLY A 284 3.10 -2.44 0.87
CA GLY A 284 3.58 -2.96 -0.40
C GLY A 284 4.97 -3.59 -0.25
N VAL A 285 5.60 -3.94 -1.36
CA VAL A 285 6.94 -4.52 -1.36
C VAL A 285 7.94 -3.51 -0.77
N LEU A 286 8.25 -3.65 0.53
CA LEU A 286 9.18 -2.81 1.30
C LEU A 286 8.80 -1.30 1.39
N GLU A 287 7.58 -0.94 1.02
CA GLU A 287 7.08 0.42 1.07
C GLU A 287 5.69 0.46 1.73
N ILE A 288 5.31 1.64 2.21
CA ILE A 288 3.95 1.90 2.68
C ILE A 288 3.27 2.84 1.69
N HIS A 289 2.08 2.46 1.29
CA HIS A 289 1.29 3.17 0.29
C HIS A 289 0.03 3.78 0.90
N ARG A 290 -0.54 4.74 0.18
CA ARG A 290 -1.79 5.38 0.55
C ARG A 290 -2.98 4.49 0.26
N SER A 291 -3.94 4.47 1.17
CA SER A 291 -5.24 3.88 0.90
C SER A 291 -5.94 4.64 -0.22
N HIS A 292 -6.40 3.91 -1.26
CA HIS A 292 -7.22 4.48 -2.32
C HIS A 292 -8.72 4.51 -1.98
N ARG A 293 -9.10 4.08 -0.79
CA ARG A 293 -10.41 4.39 -0.22
C ARG A 293 -10.37 5.81 0.32
N VAL A 294 -10.66 6.78 -0.57
CA VAL A 294 -10.75 8.20 -0.20
C VAL A 294 -11.99 8.39 0.66
N GLU A 295 -11.82 8.72 1.93
CA GLU A 295 -12.92 8.84 2.89
C GLU A 295 -12.64 9.87 3.97
N SER A 296 -13.68 10.28 4.69
CA SER A 296 -13.50 11.10 5.89
C SER A 296 -12.92 10.24 7.02
N PRO A 297 -11.87 10.71 7.72
CA PRO A 297 -11.33 10.02 8.89
C PRO A 297 -12.42 9.79 9.96
N ASP A 298 -12.31 8.67 10.67
CA ASP A 298 -13.16 8.34 11.82
C ASP A 298 -12.38 7.45 12.78
N VAL A 299 -11.83 8.04 13.83
CA VAL A 299 -10.96 7.33 14.80
C VAL A 299 -11.68 6.16 15.47
N ALA A 300 -12.97 6.31 15.79
CA ALA A 300 -13.73 5.23 16.42
C ALA A 300 -13.87 4.01 15.49
N ARG A 301 -14.18 4.26 14.23
CA ARG A 301 -14.24 3.22 13.19
C ARG A 301 -12.89 2.57 12.95
N ASP A 302 -11.80 3.36 12.91
CA ASP A 302 -10.46 2.86 12.70
C ASP A 302 -10.02 1.91 13.83
N VAL A 303 -10.29 2.30 15.08
CA VAL A 303 -10.05 1.47 16.27
C VAL A 303 -10.86 0.17 16.21
N GLU A 304 -12.16 0.23 15.93
CA GLU A 304 -13.04 -0.93 15.81
C GLU A 304 -12.65 -1.86 14.66
N ALA A 305 -12.05 -1.32 13.61
CA ALA A 305 -11.51 -2.08 12.48
C ALA A 305 -10.09 -2.62 12.72
N GLY A 306 -9.44 -2.22 13.82
CA GLY A 306 -8.04 -2.58 14.09
C GLY A 306 -7.05 -1.96 13.12
N ARG A 307 -7.41 -0.85 12.45
CA ARG A 307 -6.54 -0.15 11.50
C ARG A 307 -5.93 1.11 12.12
N PRO A 308 -4.73 1.51 11.68
CA PRO A 308 -4.13 2.77 12.08
C PRO A 308 -5.02 3.96 11.70
N ASN A 309 -5.19 4.93 12.60
CA ASN A 309 -5.92 6.16 12.31
C ASN A 309 -4.98 7.29 11.87
N ALA A 310 -5.50 8.20 11.05
CA ALA A 310 -4.72 9.28 10.47
C ALA A 310 -4.12 10.24 11.51
N CYS A 311 -4.79 10.45 12.67
CA CYS A 311 -4.31 11.36 13.71
C CYS A 311 -3.04 10.84 14.36
N THR A 312 -3.06 9.60 14.88
CA THR A 312 -1.93 9.02 15.61
C THR A 312 -0.82 8.49 14.69
N ALA A 313 -1.04 8.44 13.37
CA ALA A 313 0.03 8.24 12.41
C ALA A 313 1.11 9.34 12.49
N CYS A 314 0.72 10.57 12.86
CA CYS A 314 1.65 11.69 13.11
C CYS A 314 1.81 11.96 14.61
N HIS A 315 0.72 11.98 15.39
CA HIS A 315 0.72 12.14 16.85
C HIS A 315 0.96 10.79 17.54
N ALA A 316 2.09 10.16 17.21
CA ALA A 316 2.41 8.78 17.61
C ALA A 316 2.55 8.58 19.13
N ASP A 317 2.83 9.67 19.88
CA ASP A 317 2.88 9.71 21.33
C ASP A 317 1.49 9.79 22.00
N ARG A 318 0.43 9.84 21.20
CA ARG A 318 -0.97 9.94 21.67
C ARG A 318 -1.71 8.62 21.55
N ASP A 319 -2.72 8.48 22.39
CA ASP A 319 -3.62 7.34 22.39
C ASP A 319 -4.87 7.57 21.52
N ALA A 320 -5.62 6.50 21.30
CA ALA A 320 -6.84 6.55 20.50
C ALA A 320 -7.96 7.36 21.15
N ALA A 321 -8.02 7.38 22.48
CA ALA A 321 -9.04 8.14 23.21
C ALA A 321 -8.83 9.64 22.99
N TRP A 322 -7.58 10.11 23.11
CA TRP A 322 -7.21 11.48 22.79
C TRP A 322 -7.58 11.86 21.34
N ALA A 323 -7.26 11.00 20.38
CA ALA A 323 -7.55 11.28 18.98
C ALA A 323 -9.06 11.38 18.71
N ALA A 324 -9.87 10.49 19.30
CA ALA A 324 -11.32 10.52 19.19
C ALA A 324 -11.94 11.76 19.86
N ASP A 325 -11.45 12.16 21.04
CA ASP A 325 -11.92 13.37 21.72
C ASP A 325 -11.54 14.63 20.93
N ARG A 326 -10.31 14.73 20.40
CA ARG A 326 -9.90 15.84 19.49
C ARG A 326 -10.77 15.92 18.24
N MET A 327 -11.09 14.77 17.65
CA MET A 327 -11.96 14.73 16.48
C MET A 327 -13.37 15.28 16.79
N ARG A 328 -13.92 14.93 17.93
CA ARG A 328 -15.21 15.46 18.41
C ARG A 328 -15.17 16.97 18.68
N ASP A 329 -14.11 17.43 19.33
CA ASP A 329 -13.94 18.84 19.70
C ASP A 329 -13.79 19.73 18.45
N LEU A 330 -13.06 19.28 17.43
CA LEU A 330 -12.67 20.09 16.28
C LEU A 330 -13.64 19.97 15.10
N TRP A 331 -14.17 18.77 14.84
CA TRP A 331 -15.06 18.53 13.69
C TRP A 331 -16.51 18.22 14.06
N GLY A 332 -16.81 18.09 15.35
CA GLY A 332 -18.18 18.04 15.86
C GLY A 332 -18.57 16.77 16.57
N ALA A 333 -19.61 16.87 17.39
CA ALA A 333 -20.09 15.83 18.29
C ALA A 333 -20.72 14.61 17.59
N HIS A 334 -20.89 14.63 16.27
CA HIS A 334 -21.37 13.48 15.51
C HIS A 334 -20.30 12.36 15.42
N TYR A 335 -19.01 12.67 15.62
CA TYR A 335 -17.98 11.66 15.77
C TYR A 335 -18.11 10.96 17.11
N ARG A 336 -18.04 9.62 17.09
CA ARG A 336 -18.16 8.81 18.29
C ARG A 336 -16.86 8.79 19.09
N ARG A 337 -16.93 8.47 20.38
CA ARG A 337 -15.76 8.01 21.13
C ARG A 337 -15.35 6.62 20.63
N ALA A 338 -14.05 6.33 20.70
CA ALA A 338 -13.54 5.01 20.36
C ALA A 338 -14.15 3.93 21.29
N GLY A 339 -14.63 2.86 20.70
CA GLY A 339 -15.06 1.64 21.39
C GLY A 339 -13.89 0.70 21.67
N ALA A 340 -14.19 -0.51 22.16
CA ALA A 340 -13.18 -1.52 22.42
C ALA A 340 -12.48 -1.96 21.11
N ARG A 341 -11.19 -2.25 21.22
CA ARG A 341 -10.42 -2.84 20.12
C ARG A 341 -10.75 -4.33 19.97
N PRO A 342 -10.72 -4.87 18.74
CA PRO A 342 -10.95 -6.30 18.51
C PRO A 342 -9.90 -7.21 19.18
N ASP A 343 -8.70 -6.70 19.40
CA ASP A 343 -7.60 -7.41 20.06
C ASP A 343 -7.55 -7.25 21.57
N GLY A 344 -8.43 -6.40 22.14
CA GLY A 344 -8.50 -6.12 23.57
C GLY A 344 -7.41 -5.18 24.08
N ALA A 345 -6.60 -4.57 23.19
CA ALA A 345 -5.59 -3.61 23.61
C ALA A 345 -6.22 -2.34 24.20
N PRO A 346 -5.58 -1.69 25.19
CA PRO A 346 -6.11 -0.52 25.88
C PRO A 346 -6.20 0.69 24.94
N LEU A 347 -7.18 1.56 25.19
CA LEU A 347 -7.41 2.78 24.41
C LEU A 347 -6.56 3.98 24.90
N ASP A 348 -6.03 3.89 26.12
CA ASP A 348 -5.26 4.92 26.83
C ASP A 348 -3.73 4.69 26.76
N ALA A 349 -3.29 3.72 25.96
CA ALA A 349 -1.88 3.55 25.61
C ALA A 349 -1.58 4.25 24.28
N PRO A 350 -0.36 4.83 24.13
CA PRO A 350 0.06 5.41 22.86
C PRO A 350 -0.14 4.46 21.70
N GLU A 351 -0.75 4.94 20.64
CA GLU A 351 -1.15 4.12 19.49
C GLU A 351 0.03 3.40 18.84
N ALA A 352 1.18 4.09 18.78
CA ALA A 352 2.40 3.48 18.26
C ALA A 352 2.83 2.27 19.09
N LEU A 353 2.71 2.32 20.43
CA LEU A 353 3.07 1.20 21.30
C LEU A 353 2.09 0.04 21.14
N VAL A 354 0.79 0.33 21.06
CA VAL A 354 -0.23 -0.70 20.83
C VAL A 354 0.07 -1.42 19.50
N SER A 355 0.26 -0.67 18.42
CA SER A 355 0.53 -1.24 17.10
C SER A 355 1.84 -2.02 17.04
N LEU A 356 2.91 -1.55 17.68
CA LEU A 356 4.21 -2.21 17.64
C LEU A 356 4.28 -3.46 18.54
N HIS A 357 3.60 -3.45 19.68
CA HIS A 357 3.75 -4.52 20.69
C HIS A 357 2.58 -5.49 20.74
N ALA A 358 1.36 -5.09 20.36
CA ALA A 358 0.19 -5.96 20.27
C ALA A 358 -0.23 -6.25 18.83
N GLY A 359 0.20 -5.43 17.87
CA GLY A 359 -0.21 -5.50 16.47
C GLY A 359 0.37 -6.67 15.69
N ASP A 360 -0.27 -6.98 14.58
CA ASP A 360 0.22 -7.93 13.58
C ASP A 360 1.32 -7.30 12.69
N PRO A 361 1.99 -8.08 11.81
CA PRO A 361 3.10 -7.58 11.00
C PRO A 361 2.77 -6.37 10.13
N VAL A 362 1.53 -6.24 9.58
CA VAL A 362 1.15 -5.06 8.79
C VAL A 362 1.00 -3.83 9.68
N GLN A 363 0.35 -3.97 10.84
CA GLN A 363 0.23 -2.87 11.81
C GLN A 363 1.62 -2.37 12.23
N ARG A 364 2.55 -3.28 12.53
CA ARG A 364 3.93 -2.93 12.89
C ARG A 364 4.67 -2.26 11.75
N ALA A 365 4.58 -2.79 10.53
CA ALA A 365 5.23 -2.21 9.34
C ALA A 365 4.75 -0.78 9.06
N VAL A 366 3.42 -0.58 9.05
CA VAL A 366 2.80 0.74 8.85
C VAL A 366 3.24 1.71 9.95
N THR A 367 3.23 1.25 11.21
CA THR A 367 3.58 2.10 12.34
C THR A 367 5.05 2.53 12.33
N VAL A 368 5.99 1.60 12.11
CA VAL A 368 7.42 1.98 12.06
C VAL A 368 7.71 2.95 10.93
N ALA A 369 7.02 2.84 9.79
CA ALA A 369 7.15 3.79 8.70
C ALA A 369 6.55 5.17 9.05
N ALA A 370 5.39 5.18 9.71
CA ALA A 370 4.74 6.41 10.17
C ALA A 370 5.60 7.20 11.17
N LEU A 371 6.29 6.51 12.09
CA LEU A 371 7.23 7.15 13.02
C LEU A 371 8.28 8.01 12.31
N GLY A 372 8.79 7.56 11.17
CA GLY A 372 9.78 8.28 10.37
C GLY A 372 9.28 9.54 9.69
N ARG A 373 7.98 9.84 9.76
CA ARG A 373 7.36 11.06 9.21
C ARG A 373 7.31 12.22 10.20
N ALA A 374 7.85 12.06 11.42
CA ALA A 374 7.87 13.10 12.43
C ALA A 374 8.60 14.36 11.92
N GLU A 375 7.86 15.44 11.75
CA GLU A 375 8.35 16.69 11.17
C GLU A 375 9.21 17.51 12.13
N ALA A 376 10.02 18.41 11.56
CA ALA A 376 10.82 19.36 12.33
C ALA A 376 9.97 20.27 13.26
N GLY A 377 8.71 20.53 12.88
CA GLY A 377 7.75 21.30 13.69
C GLY A 377 7.17 20.55 14.89
N MET A 378 7.38 19.24 15.00
CA MET A 378 6.95 18.47 16.16
C MET A 378 7.91 18.67 17.35
N PRO A 379 7.42 18.61 18.60
CA PRO A 379 8.29 18.72 19.78
C PRO A 379 9.41 17.67 19.77
N ALA A 380 10.62 18.08 20.18
CA ALA A 380 11.79 17.18 20.19
C ALA A 380 11.56 15.93 21.07
N GLY A 381 10.79 16.06 22.17
CA GLY A 381 10.39 14.90 22.99
C GLY A 381 9.54 13.88 22.26
N ALA A 382 8.56 14.32 21.46
CA ALA A 382 7.74 13.43 20.62
C ALA A 382 8.57 12.76 19.52
N ARG A 383 9.49 13.48 18.88
CA ARG A 383 10.44 12.89 17.91
C ARG A 383 11.41 11.91 18.58
N GLY A 384 11.86 12.19 19.80
CA GLY A 384 12.67 11.26 20.61
C GLY A 384 11.91 9.97 20.93
N PHE A 385 10.64 10.10 21.30
CA PHE A 385 9.73 8.94 21.46
C PHE A 385 9.59 8.13 20.16
N ALA A 386 9.40 8.80 19.04
CA ALA A 386 9.30 8.15 17.74
C ALA A 386 10.60 7.39 17.40
N LEU A 387 11.77 7.98 17.63
CA LEU A 387 13.07 7.33 17.41
C LEU A 387 13.27 6.13 18.34
N ALA A 388 12.94 6.23 19.62
CA ALA A 388 13.00 5.12 20.57
C ALA A 388 12.23 3.89 20.04
N ASN A 389 11.02 4.13 19.56
CA ASN A 389 10.16 3.06 19.04
C ASN A 389 10.60 2.54 17.66
N ALA A 390 11.14 3.38 16.79
CA ALA A 390 11.74 2.94 15.54
C ALA A 390 12.97 2.04 15.80
N LEU A 391 13.80 2.36 16.81
CA LEU A 391 14.94 1.52 17.21
C LEU A 391 14.47 0.14 17.74
N VAL A 392 13.40 0.11 18.52
CA VAL A 392 12.81 -1.17 18.97
C VAL A 392 12.33 -2.00 17.80
N GLY A 393 11.77 -1.39 16.77
CA GLY A 393 11.37 -2.05 15.52
C GLY A 393 12.51 -2.76 14.76
N LEU A 394 13.78 -2.41 15.02
CA LEU A 394 14.95 -3.13 14.49
C LEU A 394 15.06 -4.56 15.03
N GLY A 395 14.48 -4.85 16.18
CA GLY A 395 14.43 -6.19 16.79
C GLY A 395 13.29 -7.08 16.31
N ASP A 396 12.44 -6.59 15.39
CA ASP A 396 11.28 -7.34 14.91
C ASP A 396 11.67 -8.67 14.24
N ALA A 397 10.80 -9.67 14.33
CA ALA A 397 10.98 -10.95 13.67
C ALA A 397 10.88 -10.88 12.13
N TYR A 398 10.28 -9.81 11.60
CA TYR A 398 10.01 -9.63 10.17
C TYR A 398 11.01 -8.69 9.52
N GLY A 399 11.73 -9.17 8.51
CA GLY A 399 12.77 -8.40 7.81
C GLY A 399 12.27 -7.09 7.21
N ALA A 400 11.06 -7.08 6.67
CA ALA A 400 10.42 -5.89 6.12
C ALA A 400 10.18 -4.81 7.20
N VAL A 401 9.72 -5.21 8.40
CA VAL A 401 9.51 -4.29 9.52
C VAL A 401 10.84 -3.67 9.96
N ARG A 402 11.90 -4.49 10.09
CA ARG A 402 13.24 -4.01 10.45
C ARG A 402 13.80 -3.01 9.44
N LEU A 403 13.59 -3.26 8.14
CA LEU A 403 14.05 -2.33 7.10
C LEU A 403 13.34 -0.97 7.20
N LEU A 404 12.00 -0.98 7.32
CA LEU A 404 11.21 0.24 7.50
C LEU A 404 11.61 0.98 8.79
N ALA A 405 11.83 0.24 9.88
CA ALA A 405 12.31 0.78 11.14
C ALA A 405 13.67 1.49 11.00
N ARG A 406 14.64 0.87 10.29
CA ARG A 406 15.95 1.48 10.01
C ARG A 406 15.82 2.77 9.21
N ARG A 407 14.98 2.78 8.16
CA ARG A 407 14.73 3.99 7.35
C ARG A 407 14.15 5.12 8.22
N SER A 408 13.22 4.81 9.09
CA SER A 408 12.61 5.77 10.01
C SER A 408 13.60 6.27 11.05
N ALA A 409 14.39 5.38 11.64
CA ALA A 409 15.42 5.75 12.61
C ALA A 409 16.48 6.68 12.01
N LEU A 410 16.93 6.43 10.76
CA LEU A 410 17.86 7.29 10.04
C LEU A 410 17.30 8.71 9.84
N ARG A 411 16.03 8.83 9.42
CA ARG A 411 15.35 10.12 9.23
C ARG A 411 15.24 10.90 10.55
N LEU A 412 14.85 10.20 11.61
CA LEU A 412 14.66 10.79 12.94
C LEU A 412 16.00 11.18 13.58
N ASP A 413 17.05 10.36 13.43
CA ASP A 413 18.39 10.70 13.90
C ASP A 413 18.91 11.95 13.19
N ALA A 414 18.76 12.05 11.88
CA ALA A 414 19.12 13.23 11.11
C ALA A 414 18.38 14.49 11.59
N ALA A 415 17.08 14.37 11.90
CA ALA A 415 16.27 15.48 12.39
C ALA A 415 16.57 15.90 13.85
N LEU A 416 17.10 14.97 14.67
CA LEU A 416 17.44 15.20 16.07
C LEU A 416 18.93 15.48 16.29
N GLY A 417 19.80 15.14 15.35
CA GLY A 417 21.25 15.35 15.42
C GLY A 417 21.93 14.52 16.50
N LEU A 418 21.46 13.28 16.78
CA LEU A 418 22.01 12.47 17.88
C LEU A 418 23.27 11.71 17.51
N GLY A 419 23.60 11.58 16.21
CA GLY A 419 24.84 11.00 15.71
C GLY A 419 24.84 9.47 15.67
N LEU A 420 23.68 8.86 15.42
CA LEU A 420 23.49 7.40 15.31
C LEU A 420 23.61 6.89 13.88
N ALA A 421 23.71 7.78 12.88
CA ALA A 421 23.64 7.43 11.47
C ALA A 421 24.66 6.35 11.05
N GLY A 422 25.89 6.39 11.59
CA GLY A 422 26.92 5.40 11.31
C GLY A 422 26.54 3.99 11.78
N ASP A 423 26.01 3.87 13.00
CA ASP A 423 25.58 2.59 13.57
C ASP A 423 24.35 2.05 12.83
N LEU A 424 23.40 2.92 12.51
CA LEU A 424 22.20 2.58 11.76
C LEU A 424 22.52 2.11 10.33
N ALA A 425 23.51 2.73 9.69
CA ALA A 425 23.99 2.32 8.37
C ALA A 425 24.70 0.96 8.44
N ALA A 426 25.46 0.70 9.49
CA ALA A 426 26.16 -0.56 9.72
C ALA A 426 25.25 -1.70 10.18
N TYR A 427 24.04 -1.38 10.70
CA TYR A 427 23.10 -2.40 11.17
C TYR A 427 22.53 -3.21 10.01
N ASP A 428 22.91 -4.49 9.91
CA ASP A 428 22.36 -5.39 8.90
C ASP A 428 21.00 -5.97 9.33
N VAL A 429 19.96 -5.47 8.72
CA VAL A 429 18.56 -5.90 8.99
C VAL A 429 18.27 -7.35 8.59
N GLN A 430 19.13 -7.98 7.79
CA GLN A 430 18.97 -9.36 7.29
C GLN A 430 19.91 -10.36 7.97
N ALA A 431 20.87 -9.90 8.77
CA ALA A 431 21.74 -10.78 9.53
C ALA A 431 20.95 -11.64 10.53
N GLY A 432 21.55 -12.74 10.98
CA GLY A 432 20.99 -13.58 12.03
C GLY A 432 20.86 -12.84 13.37
N ARG A 433 20.03 -13.35 14.28
CA ARG A 433 19.83 -12.75 15.61
C ARG A 433 21.10 -12.65 16.43
N ASP A 434 22.00 -13.61 16.30
CA ASP A 434 23.32 -13.64 16.94
C ASP A 434 24.17 -12.40 16.62
N VAL A 435 24.01 -11.85 15.42
CA VAL A 435 24.67 -10.60 14.98
C VAL A 435 23.82 -9.37 15.32
N ARG A 436 22.50 -9.44 15.07
CA ARG A 436 21.61 -8.28 15.24
C ARG A 436 21.39 -7.88 16.70
N ASP A 437 21.17 -8.84 17.60
CA ASP A 437 20.79 -8.53 18.98
C ASP A 437 21.88 -7.77 19.75
N PRO A 438 23.16 -8.15 19.70
CA PRO A 438 24.23 -7.36 20.31
C PRO A 438 24.38 -5.96 19.69
N ALA A 439 24.25 -5.86 18.35
CA ALA A 439 24.32 -4.57 17.65
C ALA A 439 23.16 -3.63 18.04
N LEU A 440 21.95 -4.16 18.17
CA LEU A 440 20.78 -3.42 18.62
C LEU A 440 20.95 -2.94 20.07
N GLN A 441 21.43 -3.79 20.96
CA GLN A 441 21.67 -3.42 22.36
C GLN A 441 22.68 -2.27 22.46
N ALA A 442 23.80 -2.35 21.74
CA ALA A 442 24.79 -1.27 21.68
C ALA A 442 24.18 0.04 21.16
N LEU A 443 23.37 -0.03 20.10
CA LEU A 443 22.68 1.12 19.51
C LEU A 443 21.69 1.75 20.50
N LEU A 444 20.89 0.95 21.22
CA LEU A 444 19.94 1.42 22.22
C LEU A 444 20.66 2.11 23.40
N GLN A 445 21.81 1.58 23.85
CA GLN A 445 22.63 2.21 24.90
C GLN A 445 23.17 3.58 24.45
N ARG A 446 23.71 3.65 23.22
CA ARG A 446 24.20 4.93 22.65
C ARG A 446 23.09 5.94 22.50
N PHE A 447 21.92 5.52 21.98
CA PHE A 447 20.74 6.36 21.90
C PHE A 447 20.31 6.88 23.26
N GLY A 448 20.19 6.02 24.28
CA GLY A 448 19.79 6.43 25.63
C GLY A 448 20.76 7.45 26.26
N ALA A 449 22.07 7.30 26.04
CA ALA A 449 23.06 8.27 26.47
C ALA A 449 22.94 9.63 25.75
N ALA A 450 22.79 9.59 24.41
CA ALA A 450 22.64 10.81 23.61
C ALA A 450 21.32 11.54 23.92
N ALA A 451 20.22 10.78 24.06
CA ALA A 451 18.90 11.31 24.37
C ALA A 451 18.88 12.01 25.74
N ARG A 452 19.45 11.39 26.80
CA ARG A 452 19.57 12.02 28.11
C ARG A 452 20.34 13.34 28.08
N ALA A 453 21.38 13.43 27.23
CA ALA A 453 22.23 14.62 27.14
C ALA A 453 21.59 15.75 26.31
N ARG A 454 20.75 15.46 25.34
CA ARG A 454 20.34 16.41 24.28
C ARG A 454 18.84 16.60 24.12
N LEU A 455 18.00 15.66 24.56
CA LEU A 455 16.57 15.75 24.40
C LEU A 455 15.85 16.18 25.68
N PRO A 456 14.73 16.91 25.57
CA PRO A 456 13.84 17.14 26.71
C PRO A 456 13.26 15.79 27.18
N PRO A 457 12.64 15.70 28.35
CA PRO A 457 11.94 14.50 28.79
C PRO A 457 10.91 14.04 27.73
N PRO A 458 10.69 12.71 27.55
CA PRO A 458 9.64 12.23 26.70
C PRO A 458 8.27 12.71 27.17
N PRO A 459 7.26 12.78 26.29
CA PRO A 459 5.90 13.18 26.66
C PRO A 459 5.35 12.27 27.77
N ALA A 460 4.59 12.84 28.70
CA ALA A 460 3.96 12.07 29.78
C ALA A 460 3.01 11.02 29.22
N GLY A 461 2.95 9.85 29.87
CA GLY A 461 2.05 8.76 29.47
C GLY A 461 2.58 7.85 28.34
N THR A 462 3.78 8.09 27.82
CA THR A 462 4.34 7.38 26.66
C THR A 462 5.02 6.04 26.99
N PHE A 463 4.98 5.56 28.23
CA PHE A 463 5.60 4.30 28.67
C PHE A 463 7.11 4.23 28.40
N VAL A 464 7.75 5.38 28.43
CA VAL A 464 9.17 5.56 28.14
C VAL A 464 9.80 6.37 29.26
N GLY A 465 10.89 5.88 29.83
CA GLY A 465 11.64 6.54 30.88
C GLY A 465 12.41 7.78 30.39
N ARG A 466 13.04 8.51 31.32
CA ARG A 466 13.83 9.72 30.97
C ARG A 466 15.01 9.48 30.03
N ASP A 467 15.42 8.25 29.91
CA ASP A 467 16.47 7.79 28.98
C ASP A 467 15.91 7.27 27.67
N TYR A 468 14.62 7.46 27.44
CA TYR A 468 13.90 6.95 26.28
C TYR A 468 13.91 5.42 26.14
N GLN A 469 14.24 4.68 27.21
CA GLN A 469 14.03 3.24 27.24
C GLN A 469 12.59 2.90 27.60
N LEU A 470 12.07 1.82 27.02
CA LEU A 470 10.72 1.35 27.29
C LEU A 470 10.56 0.88 28.75
N GLU A 471 9.47 1.25 29.39
CA GLU A 471 9.04 0.77 30.69
C GLU A 471 8.43 -0.63 30.54
N LEU A 472 9.26 -1.67 30.62
CA LEU A 472 8.88 -3.05 30.29
C LEU A 472 7.65 -3.56 31.03
N ASP A 473 7.42 -3.16 32.28
CA ASP A 473 6.25 -3.58 33.04
C ASP A 473 4.94 -3.05 32.46
N ARG A 474 5.00 -1.89 31.80
CA ARG A 474 3.86 -1.30 31.07
C ARG A 474 3.67 -1.88 29.67
N ILE A 475 4.75 -2.35 29.05
CA ILE A 475 4.75 -2.93 27.69
C ILE A 475 4.38 -4.41 27.72
N ARG A 476 4.74 -5.14 28.77
CA ARG A 476 4.50 -6.60 28.87
C ARG A 476 3.04 -7.03 28.62
N PRO A 477 2.00 -6.32 29.08
CA PRO A 477 0.62 -6.67 28.75
C PRO A 477 0.32 -6.59 27.24
N LEU A 478 0.92 -5.63 26.52
CA LEU A 478 0.76 -5.50 25.07
C LEU A 478 1.43 -6.67 24.33
N LEU A 479 2.62 -7.07 24.78
CA LEU A 479 3.33 -8.23 24.19
C LEU A 479 2.53 -9.52 24.31
N GLY A 480 1.75 -9.67 25.37
CA GLY A 480 0.84 -10.81 25.55
C GLY A 480 -0.33 -10.86 24.54
N LEU A 481 -0.64 -9.74 23.90
CA LEU A 481 -1.68 -9.63 22.87
C LEU A 481 -1.11 -9.79 21.44
N GLN A 482 0.22 -9.75 21.27
CA GLN A 482 0.85 -9.75 19.97
C GLN A 482 0.49 -10.99 19.17
N ARG A 483 0.06 -10.76 17.92
CA ARG A 483 -0.29 -11.83 16.99
C ARG A 483 0.80 -11.97 15.93
N GLY A 484 1.38 -13.17 15.85
CA GLY A 484 2.25 -13.56 14.75
C GLY A 484 1.43 -14.27 13.68
N HIS A 485 1.36 -13.72 12.48
CA HIS A 485 0.73 -14.35 11.32
C HIS A 485 1.67 -14.25 10.13
N VAL A 486 1.70 -15.31 9.32
CA VAL A 486 2.19 -15.20 7.95
C VAL A 486 1.12 -14.45 7.16
N ILE A 487 1.49 -13.29 6.61
CA ILE A 487 0.59 -12.51 5.76
C ILE A 487 1.05 -12.65 4.33
N SER A 488 0.34 -13.49 3.58
CA SER A 488 0.57 -13.62 2.14
C SER A 488 0.22 -12.31 1.44
N VAL A 489 1.19 -11.67 0.82
CA VAL A 489 1.03 -10.44 0.02
C VAL A 489 0.29 -10.71 -1.28
N GLY A 490 0.05 -11.97 -1.64
CA GLY A 490 -0.89 -12.35 -2.71
C GLY A 490 -0.38 -12.15 -4.13
N GLU A 491 0.92 -12.30 -4.35
CA GLU A 491 1.49 -12.40 -5.70
C GLU A 491 1.63 -13.84 -6.19
#